data_7fa39ac267a62ba0148deb84fdb0b563
#
_entry.id   7fa39ac267a62ba0148deb84fdb0b563
#
_cell.length_a   1.000
_cell.length_b   1.000
_cell.length_c   1.000
_cell.angle_alpha   90.00
_cell.angle_beta   90.00
_cell.angle_gamma   90.00
#
_symmetry.space_group_name_H-M   'P 1'
#
loop_
_entity.id
_entity.type
_entity.pdbx_description
1 polymer ?
#
loop_
_entity_poly.entity_id
_entity_poly.type
_entity_poly.pdbx_seq_one_letter_code
_entity_poly.pdbx_strand_id
1 'polypeptide(L)'
;MAEIELAAFIGFVLIISLSGVLFPGPLTAATVVRSYSDKWAGAKVSVGHAIVEFPLFLLVAAGSATFFQQNEPLIAVIGIVGGAYLLFFGVKLWRDKDTFDEEKSKSKFTGSAVVIGITLTLFNPAFILWWATIGLVVVTDALTFGTTILLAIWVIHWLVDLGWGIGLSFGIQKAKQYYASQMKKVIRFVCAALILIFGVYFLTSSIWTIAA
;
A
#
# COMPACT_ATOMS: atom_id res chain seq x y z
N MET A 1 -30.75 -12.91 -13.94
CA MET A 1 -29.43 -12.86 -14.65
C MET A 1 -28.59 -11.71 -14.09
N ALA A 2 -29.06 -10.44 -14.05
CA ALA A 2 -28.30 -9.32 -13.54
C ALA A 2 -27.78 -9.47 -12.10
N GLU A 3 -28.53 -10.10 -11.19
CA GLU A 3 -28.07 -10.36 -9.81
C GLU A 3 -26.94 -11.37 -9.74
N ILE A 4 -26.95 -12.39 -10.61
CA ILE A 4 -25.87 -13.40 -10.69
C ILE A 4 -24.60 -12.76 -11.25
N GLU A 5 -24.75 -11.87 -12.24
CA GLU A 5 -23.63 -11.12 -12.82
C GLU A 5 -23.00 -10.19 -11.79
N LEU A 6 -23.81 -9.48 -11.00
CA LEU A 6 -23.34 -8.62 -9.93
C LEU A 6 -22.60 -9.41 -8.82
N ALA A 7 -23.14 -10.56 -8.39
CA ALA A 7 -22.52 -11.39 -7.40
C ALA A 7 -21.17 -11.94 -7.89
N ALA A 8 -21.09 -12.37 -9.15
CA ALA A 8 -19.84 -12.82 -9.77
C ALA A 8 -18.81 -11.66 -9.85
N PHE A 9 -19.26 -10.47 -10.20
CA PHE A 9 -18.43 -9.29 -10.24
C PHE A 9 -17.88 -8.91 -8.86
N ILE A 10 -18.71 -8.92 -7.81
CA ILE A 10 -18.25 -8.69 -6.43
C ILE A 10 -17.19 -9.73 -6.04
N GLY A 11 -17.42 -11.00 -6.37
CA GLY A 11 -16.44 -12.08 -6.15
C GLY A 11 -15.11 -11.82 -6.87
N PHE A 12 -15.17 -11.38 -8.13
CA PHE A 12 -13.98 -10.95 -8.88
C PHE A 12 -13.24 -9.80 -8.18
N VAL A 13 -13.97 -8.76 -7.75
CA VAL A 13 -13.36 -7.61 -7.04
C VAL A 13 -12.67 -8.06 -5.76
N LEU A 14 -13.27 -8.94 -4.97
CA LEU A 14 -12.65 -9.48 -3.76
C LEU A 14 -11.33 -10.20 -4.07
N ILE A 15 -11.32 -11.06 -5.10
CA ILE A 15 -10.12 -11.83 -5.49
C ILE A 15 -9.02 -10.90 -5.99
N ILE A 16 -9.35 -9.94 -6.85
CA ILE A 16 -8.37 -9.04 -7.42
C ILE A 16 -7.82 -8.07 -6.36
N SER A 17 -8.65 -7.62 -5.42
CA SER A 17 -8.23 -6.82 -4.27
C SER A 17 -7.25 -7.59 -3.39
N LEU A 18 -7.55 -8.85 -3.07
CA LEU A 18 -6.63 -9.71 -2.31
C LEU A 18 -5.28 -9.86 -3.02
N SER A 19 -5.24 -9.95 -4.34
CA SER A 19 -3.98 -10.07 -5.07
C SER A 19 -3.07 -8.85 -4.90
N GLY A 20 -3.65 -7.64 -4.81
CA GLY A 20 -2.92 -6.39 -4.54
C GLY A 20 -2.45 -6.29 -3.10
N VAL A 21 -3.34 -6.57 -2.17
CA VAL A 21 -3.10 -6.42 -0.72
C VAL A 21 -2.09 -7.44 -0.18
N LEU A 22 -2.11 -8.66 -0.68
CA LEU A 22 -1.20 -9.72 -0.26
C LEU A 22 0.21 -9.54 -0.82
N PHE A 23 0.40 -8.64 -1.78
CA PHE A 23 1.72 -8.39 -2.35
C PHE A 23 2.67 -7.79 -1.30
N PRO A 24 3.85 -8.41 -1.06
CA PRO A 24 4.79 -7.96 -0.05
C PRO A 24 5.51 -6.68 -0.51
N GLY A 25 4.89 -5.52 -0.27
CA GLY A 25 5.41 -4.22 -0.66
C GLY A 25 5.89 -3.35 0.51
N PRO A 26 6.32 -2.12 0.22
CA PRO A 26 6.78 -1.17 1.23
C PRO A 26 5.74 -0.86 2.30
N LEU A 27 4.46 -0.78 1.92
CA LEU A 27 3.35 -0.53 2.83
C LEU A 27 3.17 -1.68 3.82
N THR A 28 3.21 -2.93 3.34
CA THR A 28 3.15 -4.13 4.16
C THR A 28 4.34 -4.19 5.13
N ALA A 29 5.56 -3.94 4.65
CA ALA A 29 6.75 -3.94 5.49
C ALA A 29 6.70 -2.87 6.60
N ALA A 30 6.26 -1.65 6.28
CA ALA A 30 6.08 -0.59 7.26
C ALA A 30 4.97 -0.91 8.27
N THR A 31 3.87 -1.54 7.81
CA THR A 31 2.78 -2.01 8.67
C THR A 31 3.28 -3.06 9.67
N VAL A 32 4.06 -4.06 9.23
CA VAL A 32 4.66 -5.08 10.11
C VAL A 32 5.50 -4.43 11.21
N VAL A 33 6.40 -3.53 10.82
CA VAL A 33 7.26 -2.82 11.78
C VAL A 33 6.44 -2.01 12.78
N ARG A 34 5.46 -1.26 12.30
CA ARG A 34 4.63 -0.40 13.15
C ARG A 34 3.70 -1.21 14.07
N SER A 35 3.24 -2.35 13.59
CA SER A 35 2.37 -3.27 14.35
C SER A 35 3.03 -3.83 15.59
N TYR A 36 4.35 -3.84 15.66
CA TYR A 36 5.06 -4.31 16.84
C TYR A 36 4.77 -3.44 18.09
N SER A 37 4.66 -2.13 17.92
CA SER A 37 4.38 -1.17 19.00
C SER A 37 2.93 -0.70 19.08
N ASP A 38 2.13 -0.92 18.02
CA ASP A 38 0.73 -0.46 17.93
C ASP A 38 -0.14 -1.54 17.27
N LYS A 39 -1.00 -2.16 18.07
CA LYS A 39 -1.92 -3.22 17.59
C LYS A 39 -2.92 -2.74 16.54
N TRP A 40 -3.16 -1.43 16.46
CA TRP A 40 -4.04 -0.80 15.49
C TRP A 40 -3.29 -0.18 14.30
N ALA A 41 -1.98 -0.44 14.21
CA ALA A 41 -1.16 0.14 13.16
C ALA A 41 -1.71 -0.14 11.76
N GLY A 42 -2.10 -1.38 11.48
CA GLY A 42 -2.67 -1.75 10.17
C GLY A 42 -3.95 -0.99 9.84
N ALA A 43 -4.87 -0.88 10.79
CA ALA A 43 -6.08 -0.08 10.58
C ALA A 43 -5.76 1.40 10.30
N LYS A 44 -4.82 1.99 11.04
CA LYS A 44 -4.40 3.37 10.84
C LYS A 44 -3.68 3.57 9.50
N VAL A 45 -2.85 2.62 9.09
CA VAL A 45 -2.19 2.62 7.77
C VAL A 45 -3.23 2.52 6.66
N SER A 46 -4.23 1.61 6.78
CA SER A 46 -5.31 1.47 5.81
C SER A 46 -6.20 2.72 5.71
N VAL A 47 -6.42 3.44 6.82
CA VAL A 47 -7.09 4.75 6.78
C VAL A 47 -6.24 5.77 6.01
N GLY A 48 -4.93 5.82 6.26
CA GLY A 48 -4.02 6.69 5.52
C GLY A 48 -3.96 6.35 4.03
N HIS A 49 -3.99 5.05 3.69
CA HIS A 49 -4.10 4.55 2.33
C HIS A 49 -5.38 5.04 1.66
N ALA A 50 -6.54 4.88 2.31
CA ALA A 50 -7.83 5.31 1.79
C ALA A 50 -7.91 6.81 1.50
N ILE A 51 -7.23 7.65 2.30
CA ILE A 51 -7.18 9.12 2.08
C ILE A 51 -6.56 9.45 0.71
N VAL A 52 -5.61 8.67 0.24
CA VAL A 52 -4.97 8.83 -1.08
C VAL A 52 -5.73 8.07 -2.15
N GLU A 53 -6.17 6.87 -1.83
CA GLU A 53 -6.83 5.97 -2.76
C GLU A 53 -8.17 6.49 -3.24
N PHE A 54 -9.02 6.99 -2.34
CA PHE A 54 -10.35 7.45 -2.71
C PHE A 54 -10.35 8.58 -3.74
N PRO A 55 -9.55 9.66 -3.60
CA PRO A 55 -9.40 10.66 -4.65
C PRO A 55 -8.89 10.08 -5.97
N LEU A 56 -7.90 9.17 -5.93
CA LEU A 56 -7.39 8.53 -7.14
C LEU A 56 -8.46 7.67 -7.82
N PHE A 57 -9.20 6.88 -7.06
CA PHE A 57 -10.33 6.11 -7.55
C PHE A 57 -11.37 7.00 -8.26
N LEU A 58 -11.75 8.14 -7.66
CA LEU A 58 -12.67 9.09 -8.30
C LEU A 58 -12.10 9.70 -9.58
N LEU A 59 -10.78 9.98 -9.62
CA LEU A 59 -10.12 10.44 -10.83
C LEU A 59 -10.17 9.39 -11.93
N VAL A 60 -9.89 8.12 -11.61
CA VAL A 60 -10.00 7.01 -12.57
C VAL A 60 -11.43 6.87 -13.06
N ALA A 61 -12.41 6.95 -12.17
CA ALA A 61 -13.83 6.89 -12.52
C ALA A 61 -14.28 8.07 -13.42
N ALA A 62 -13.66 9.23 -13.26
CA ALA A 62 -13.87 10.39 -14.11
C ALA A 62 -13.14 10.32 -15.48
N GLY A 63 -12.47 9.21 -15.79
CA GLY A 63 -11.83 8.98 -17.09
C GLY A 63 -10.36 9.41 -17.17
N SER A 64 -9.70 9.75 -16.06
CA SER A 64 -8.29 10.18 -16.06
C SER A 64 -7.27 9.04 -16.13
N ALA A 65 -7.70 7.78 -16.18
CA ALA A 65 -6.79 6.64 -16.30
C ALA A 65 -5.89 6.71 -17.53
N THR A 66 -6.44 7.11 -18.68
CA THR A 66 -5.69 7.37 -19.93
C THR A 66 -4.64 8.46 -19.75
N PHE A 67 -4.91 9.49 -18.94
CA PHE A 67 -3.94 10.52 -18.63
C PHE A 67 -2.71 9.93 -17.93
N PHE A 68 -2.89 9.08 -16.93
CA PHE A 68 -1.78 8.42 -16.25
C PHE A 68 -1.04 7.45 -17.16
N GLN A 69 -1.75 6.68 -18.00
CA GLN A 69 -1.15 5.73 -18.94
C GLN A 69 -0.31 6.41 -20.02
N GLN A 70 -0.71 7.61 -20.46
CA GLN A 70 -0.05 8.36 -21.52
C GLN A 70 1.02 9.34 -21.02
N ASN A 71 1.09 9.59 -19.71
CA ASN A 71 2.05 10.50 -19.11
C ASN A 71 3.20 9.75 -18.41
N GLU A 72 3.98 8.99 -19.20
CA GLU A 72 5.17 8.30 -18.69
C GLU A 72 6.12 9.22 -17.89
N PRO A 73 6.40 10.48 -18.31
CA PRO A 73 7.24 11.37 -17.52
C PRO A 73 6.67 11.66 -16.13
N LEU A 74 5.34 11.81 -15.99
CA LEU A 74 4.72 12.02 -14.68
C LEU A 74 4.90 10.80 -13.78
N ILE A 75 4.66 9.60 -14.30
CA ILE A 75 4.86 8.35 -13.56
C ILE A 75 6.33 8.19 -13.18
N ALA A 76 7.26 8.53 -14.07
CA ALA A 76 8.69 8.48 -13.79
C ALA A 76 9.10 9.47 -12.69
N VAL A 77 8.59 10.71 -12.69
CA VAL A 77 8.84 11.67 -11.60
C VAL A 77 8.33 11.14 -10.27
N ILE A 78 7.10 10.59 -10.23
CA ILE A 78 6.54 9.97 -9.03
C ILE A 78 7.42 8.80 -8.57
N GLY A 79 7.91 7.98 -9.50
CA GLY A 79 8.80 6.86 -9.20
C GLY A 79 10.17 7.29 -8.67
N ILE A 80 10.75 8.38 -9.17
CA ILE A 80 12.02 8.94 -8.67
C ILE A 80 11.82 9.46 -7.24
N VAL A 81 10.80 10.28 -6.99
CA VAL A 81 10.51 10.83 -5.67
C VAL A 81 10.16 9.71 -4.68
N GLY A 82 9.30 8.78 -5.10
CA GLY A 82 8.92 7.61 -4.31
C GLY A 82 10.10 6.70 -4.02
N GLY A 83 10.91 6.39 -5.03
CA GLY A 83 12.11 5.57 -4.86
C GLY A 83 13.11 6.20 -3.89
N ALA A 84 13.39 7.49 -4.02
CA ALA A 84 14.25 8.23 -3.10
C ALA A 84 13.69 8.22 -1.66
N TYR A 85 12.37 8.42 -1.49
CA TYR A 85 11.70 8.33 -0.20
C TYR A 85 11.81 6.93 0.42
N LEU A 86 11.60 5.87 -0.37
CA LEU A 86 11.74 4.49 0.09
C LEU A 86 13.18 4.17 0.49
N LEU A 87 14.18 4.64 -0.26
CA LEU A 87 15.59 4.47 0.11
C LEU A 87 15.90 5.15 1.45
N PHE A 88 15.46 6.40 1.63
CA PHE A 88 15.60 7.10 2.91
C PHE A 88 14.94 6.32 4.05
N PHE A 89 13.70 5.88 3.87
CA PHE A 89 12.94 5.14 4.88
C PHE A 89 13.57 3.77 5.18
N GLY A 90 13.98 3.03 4.15
CA GLY A 90 14.63 1.72 4.29
C GLY A 90 15.99 1.81 5.01
N VAL A 91 16.83 2.80 4.68
CA VAL A 91 18.10 3.04 5.38
C VAL A 91 17.87 3.42 6.84
N LYS A 92 16.87 4.28 7.11
CA LYS A 92 16.50 4.63 8.48
C LYS A 92 16.08 3.41 9.27
N LEU A 93 15.22 2.55 8.70
CA LEU A 93 14.78 1.31 9.34
C LEU A 93 15.94 0.33 9.55
N TRP A 94 16.84 0.20 8.57
CA TRP A 94 18.02 -0.67 8.66
C TRP A 94 18.93 -0.29 9.85
N ARG A 95 19.14 1.01 10.05
CA ARG A 95 20.03 1.55 11.09
C ARG A 95 19.38 1.63 12.47
N ASP A 96 18.06 1.67 12.55
CA ASP A 96 17.37 1.85 13.82
C ASP A 96 17.31 0.55 14.63
N LYS A 97 18.19 0.45 15.64
CA LYS A 97 18.29 -0.71 16.53
C LYS A 97 17.09 -0.81 17.51
N ASP A 98 16.41 0.30 17.74
CA ASP A 98 15.34 0.44 18.73
C ASP A 98 13.94 0.27 18.11
N THR A 99 13.85 -0.12 16.83
CA THR A 99 12.58 -0.29 16.09
C THR A 99 11.56 -1.17 16.82
N PHE A 100 12.03 -2.19 17.54
CA PHE A 100 11.18 -3.13 18.30
C PHE A 100 11.24 -2.92 19.83
N ASP A 101 11.74 -1.78 20.27
CA ASP A 101 11.64 -1.34 21.66
C ASP A 101 10.34 -0.54 21.79
N GLU A 102 9.37 -1.03 22.58
CA GLU A 102 8.03 -0.45 22.68
C GLU A 102 8.04 1.00 23.17
N GLU A 103 8.92 1.36 24.09
CA GLU A 103 9.01 2.72 24.63
C GLU A 103 9.71 3.67 23.66
N LYS A 104 10.79 3.23 23.06
CA LYS A 104 11.61 4.05 22.15
C LYS A 104 11.03 4.15 20.74
N SER A 105 10.37 3.09 20.27
CA SER A 105 9.74 3.06 18.94
C SER A 105 8.60 4.07 18.82
N LYS A 106 7.84 4.32 19.90
CA LYS A 106 6.78 5.35 19.91
C LYS A 106 7.33 6.75 19.67
N SER A 107 8.58 7.04 20.07
CA SER A 107 9.17 8.38 19.95
C SER A 107 9.99 8.59 18.67
N LYS A 108 10.57 7.54 18.09
CA LYS A 108 11.55 7.64 16.99
C LYS A 108 10.98 7.42 15.58
N PHE A 109 9.98 6.57 15.44
CA PHE A 109 9.24 6.46 14.19
C PHE A 109 8.25 7.62 14.11
N THR A 110 8.79 8.82 13.84
CA THR A 110 8.08 10.09 13.79
C THR A 110 7.08 10.13 12.64
N GLY A 111 5.93 9.57 12.86
CA GLY A 111 4.77 9.66 12.00
C GLY A 111 3.64 8.83 12.59
N SER A 112 2.45 9.38 12.64
CA SER A 112 1.24 8.62 12.84
C SER A 112 1.23 7.48 11.81
N ALA A 113 0.78 6.29 12.17
CA ALA A 113 0.61 5.19 11.21
C ALA A 113 -0.26 5.61 10.01
N VAL A 114 -1.17 6.56 10.21
CA VAL A 114 -1.95 7.19 9.13
C VAL A 114 -1.03 7.93 8.16
N VAL A 115 -0.06 8.73 8.66
CA VAL A 115 0.90 9.45 7.80
C VAL A 115 1.77 8.48 7.01
N ILE A 116 2.17 7.35 7.60
CA ILE A 116 2.87 6.29 6.89
C ILE A 116 2.00 5.74 5.75
N GLY A 117 0.72 5.47 6.01
CA GLY A 117 -0.24 5.07 4.99
C GLY A 117 -0.34 6.06 3.85
N ILE A 118 -0.52 7.35 4.16
CA ILE A 118 -0.58 8.43 3.16
C ILE A 118 0.71 8.48 2.32
N THR A 119 1.86 8.59 2.96
CA THR A 119 3.12 8.85 2.25
C THR A 119 3.57 7.65 1.42
N LEU A 120 3.48 6.43 1.96
CA LEU A 120 3.85 5.21 1.21
C LEU A 120 2.87 4.87 0.09
N THR A 121 1.64 5.36 0.14
CA THR A 121 0.68 5.22 -0.96
C THR A 121 0.90 6.29 -2.02
N LEU A 122 0.99 7.56 -1.61
CA LEU A 122 1.15 8.69 -2.52
C LEU A 122 2.41 8.57 -3.38
N PHE A 123 3.51 8.11 -2.78
CA PHE A 123 4.81 7.96 -3.46
C PHE A 123 5.07 6.53 -3.95
N ASN A 124 4.02 5.75 -4.20
CA ASN A 124 4.11 4.40 -4.74
C ASN A 124 3.62 4.38 -6.19
N PRO A 125 4.53 4.39 -7.19
CA PRO A 125 4.11 4.37 -8.59
C PRO A 125 3.37 3.08 -8.97
N ALA A 126 3.70 1.95 -8.34
CA ALA A 126 2.99 0.70 -8.61
C ALA A 126 1.52 0.77 -8.18
N PHE A 127 1.20 1.50 -7.10
CA PHE A 127 -0.18 1.75 -6.67
C PHE A 127 -0.95 2.57 -7.72
N ILE A 128 -0.34 3.64 -8.23
CA ILE A 128 -0.96 4.48 -9.26
C ILE A 128 -1.18 3.69 -10.55
N LEU A 129 -0.18 2.92 -10.98
CA LEU A 129 -0.28 2.07 -12.17
C LEU A 129 -1.32 0.95 -12.00
N TRP A 130 -1.45 0.38 -10.79
CA TRP A 130 -2.48 -0.62 -10.51
C TRP A 130 -3.88 -0.04 -10.73
N TRP A 131 -4.16 1.17 -10.21
CA TRP A 131 -5.43 1.85 -10.43
C TRP A 131 -5.64 2.29 -11.87
N ALA A 132 -4.59 2.70 -12.57
CA ALA A 132 -4.65 3.08 -13.98
C ALA A 132 -4.81 1.87 -14.93
N THR A 133 -4.62 0.65 -14.47
CA THR A 133 -4.73 -0.58 -15.27
C THR A 133 -5.84 -1.48 -14.74
N ILE A 134 -5.56 -2.26 -13.72
CA ILE A 134 -6.52 -3.21 -13.11
C ILE A 134 -7.71 -2.47 -12.51
N GLY A 135 -7.44 -1.38 -11.77
CA GLY A 135 -8.48 -0.54 -11.18
C GLY A 135 -9.40 0.08 -12.22
N LEU A 136 -8.87 0.45 -13.40
CA LEU A 136 -9.67 0.95 -14.51
C LEU A 136 -10.70 -0.10 -14.97
N VAL A 137 -10.30 -1.37 -15.11
CA VAL A 137 -11.23 -2.45 -15.49
C VAL A 137 -12.33 -2.58 -14.43
N VAL A 138 -11.94 -2.62 -13.15
CA VAL A 138 -12.89 -2.70 -12.03
C VAL A 138 -13.87 -1.52 -12.05
N VAL A 139 -13.38 -0.31 -12.29
CA VAL A 139 -14.19 0.92 -12.33
C VAL A 139 -15.13 0.93 -13.54
N THR A 140 -14.63 0.56 -14.72
CA THR A 140 -15.48 0.54 -15.94
C THR A 140 -16.58 -0.50 -15.85
N ASP A 141 -16.28 -1.69 -15.33
CA ASP A 141 -17.29 -2.73 -15.13
C ASP A 141 -18.29 -2.32 -14.03
N ALA A 142 -17.83 -1.72 -12.92
CA ALA A 142 -18.71 -1.23 -11.86
C ALA A 142 -19.69 -0.17 -12.35
N LEU A 143 -19.25 0.72 -13.26
CA LEU A 143 -20.12 1.76 -13.85
C LEU A 143 -21.28 1.17 -14.67
N THR A 144 -21.13 -0.03 -15.26
CA THR A 144 -22.25 -0.69 -15.98
C THR A 144 -23.40 -1.04 -15.04
N PHE A 145 -23.11 -1.23 -13.74
CA PHE A 145 -24.10 -1.48 -12.69
C PHE A 145 -24.59 -0.19 -12.01
N GLY A 146 -24.02 0.96 -12.38
CA GLY A 146 -24.38 2.28 -11.87
C GLY A 146 -23.51 2.82 -10.73
N THR A 147 -23.63 4.12 -10.48
CA THR A 147 -22.79 4.87 -9.53
C THR A 147 -22.84 4.33 -8.10
N THR A 148 -23.99 3.83 -7.65
CA THR A 148 -24.11 3.25 -6.30
C THR A 148 -23.24 2.02 -6.16
N ILE A 149 -23.22 1.15 -7.16
CA ILE A 149 -22.36 -0.05 -7.17
C ILE A 149 -20.91 0.34 -7.27
N LEU A 150 -20.56 1.34 -8.09
CA LEU A 150 -19.21 1.87 -8.17
C LEU A 150 -18.67 2.25 -6.78
N LEU A 151 -19.43 3.04 -6.01
CA LEU A 151 -19.01 3.45 -4.66
C LEU A 151 -18.95 2.26 -3.70
N ALA A 152 -19.90 1.33 -3.79
CA ALA A 152 -19.90 0.11 -2.99
C ALA A 152 -18.65 -0.76 -3.26
N ILE A 153 -18.23 -0.87 -4.52
CA ILE A 153 -17.02 -1.61 -4.91
C ILE A 153 -15.77 -0.99 -4.30
N TRP A 154 -15.65 0.33 -4.28
CA TRP A 154 -14.52 0.97 -3.59
C TRP A 154 -14.53 0.65 -2.09
N VAL A 155 -15.69 0.71 -1.43
CA VAL A 155 -15.80 0.34 -0.01
C VAL A 155 -15.39 -1.12 0.21
N ILE A 156 -15.83 -2.03 -0.66
CA ILE A 156 -15.47 -3.46 -0.60
C ILE A 156 -13.96 -3.62 -0.74
N HIS A 157 -13.35 -2.98 -1.73
CA HIS A 157 -11.89 -3.00 -1.94
C HIS A 157 -11.15 -2.51 -0.69
N TRP A 158 -11.51 -1.34 -0.18
CA TRP A 158 -10.90 -0.78 1.02
C TRP A 158 -11.12 -1.64 2.28
N LEU A 159 -12.26 -2.33 2.42
CA LEU A 159 -12.50 -3.26 3.52
C LEU A 159 -11.56 -4.48 3.47
N VAL A 160 -11.12 -4.90 2.27
CA VAL A 160 -10.10 -5.94 2.12
C VAL A 160 -8.75 -5.43 2.65
N ASP A 161 -8.35 -4.20 2.29
CA ASP A 161 -7.12 -3.57 2.81
C ASP A 161 -7.16 -3.40 4.32
N LEU A 162 -8.29 -2.91 4.84
CA LEU A 162 -8.51 -2.72 6.27
C LEU A 162 -8.45 -4.07 7.00
N GLY A 163 -9.15 -5.07 6.50
CA GLY A 163 -9.19 -6.42 7.08
C GLY A 163 -7.81 -7.06 7.12
N TRP A 164 -7.07 -6.96 6.01
CA TRP A 164 -5.68 -7.43 5.96
C TRP A 164 -4.78 -6.68 6.93
N GLY A 165 -4.82 -5.35 6.94
CA GLY A 165 -4.03 -4.51 7.84
C GLY A 165 -4.28 -4.83 9.32
N ILE A 166 -5.54 -4.98 9.70
CA ILE A 166 -5.95 -5.39 11.05
C ILE A 166 -5.41 -6.79 11.35
N GLY A 167 -5.67 -7.76 10.47
CA GLY A 167 -5.22 -9.15 10.62
C GLY A 167 -3.71 -9.25 10.81
N LEU A 168 -2.95 -8.54 9.97
CA LEU A 168 -1.50 -8.47 10.04
C LEU A 168 -1.04 -7.88 11.39
N SER A 169 -1.62 -6.76 11.82
CA SER A 169 -1.26 -6.09 13.07
C SER A 169 -1.54 -6.94 14.29
N PHE A 170 -2.71 -7.55 14.36
CA PHE A 170 -3.06 -8.46 15.47
C PHE A 170 -2.21 -9.73 15.44
N GLY A 171 -1.93 -10.28 14.27
CA GLY A 171 -1.02 -11.41 14.09
C GLY A 171 0.37 -11.12 14.65
N ILE A 172 0.96 -9.96 14.30
CA ILE A 172 2.26 -9.51 14.82
C ILE A 172 2.21 -9.32 16.35
N GLN A 173 1.16 -8.69 16.87
CA GLN A 173 1.01 -8.48 18.33
C GLN A 173 0.91 -9.79 19.10
N LYS A 174 0.17 -10.77 18.57
CA LYS A 174 0.06 -12.10 19.19
C LYS A 174 1.37 -12.88 19.12
N ALA A 175 2.08 -12.76 18.00
CA ALA A 175 3.31 -13.50 17.78
C ALA A 175 4.54 -12.86 18.46
N LYS A 176 4.53 -11.55 18.76
CA LYS A 176 5.71 -10.82 19.28
C LYS A 176 6.28 -11.39 20.59
N GLN A 177 5.43 -11.99 21.41
CA GLN A 177 5.87 -12.61 22.68
C GLN A 177 6.78 -13.84 22.47
N TYR A 178 6.67 -14.47 21.30
CA TYR A 178 7.49 -15.62 20.92
C TYR A 178 8.77 -15.22 20.17
N TYR A 179 8.93 -13.92 19.85
CA TYR A 179 10.08 -13.46 19.08
C TYR A 179 11.28 -13.24 19.99
N ALA A 180 12.28 -14.13 19.87
CA ALA A 180 13.62 -13.90 20.42
C ALA A 180 14.24 -12.63 19.81
N SER A 181 15.25 -12.06 20.49
CA SER A 181 15.94 -10.83 20.03
C SER A 181 16.51 -10.97 18.61
N GLN A 182 16.95 -12.17 18.24
CA GLN A 182 17.41 -12.47 16.88
C GLN A 182 16.30 -12.38 15.83
N MET A 183 15.10 -12.92 16.15
CA MET A 183 13.96 -12.85 15.24
C MET A 183 13.52 -11.41 14.96
N LYS A 184 13.54 -10.55 15.98
CA LYS A 184 13.28 -9.11 15.82
C LYS A 184 14.24 -8.45 14.83
N LYS A 185 15.53 -8.79 14.92
CA LYS A 185 16.55 -8.31 13.97
C LYS A 185 16.26 -8.80 12.56
N VAL A 186 15.94 -10.09 12.40
CA VAL A 186 15.61 -10.68 11.08
C VAL A 186 14.41 -9.97 10.46
N ILE A 187 13.31 -9.82 11.19
CA ILE A 187 12.11 -9.12 10.70
C ILE A 187 12.46 -7.70 10.26
N ARG A 188 13.23 -6.95 11.07
CA ARG A 188 13.66 -5.60 10.71
C ARG A 188 14.47 -5.57 9.42
N PHE A 189 15.47 -6.45 9.30
CA PHE A 189 16.30 -6.50 8.09
C PHE A 189 15.52 -6.93 6.86
N VAL A 190 14.61 -7.90 6.97
CA VAL A 190 13.74 -8.31 5.87
C VAL A 190 12.83 -7.16 5.43
N CYS A 191 12.17 -6.48 6.36
CA CYS A 191 11.33 -5.32 6.03
C CYS A 191 12.15 -4.17 5.42
N ALA A 192 13.32 -3.86 5.99
CA ALA A 192 14.19 -2.82 5.44
C ALA A 192 14.70 -3.20 4.04
N ALA A 193 15.11 -4.44 3.83
CA ALA A 193 15.57 -4.94 2.53
C ALA A 193 14.47 -4.86 1.47
N LEU A 194 13.24 -5.27 1.79
CA LEU A 194 12.09 -5.13 0.87
C LEU A 194 11.88 -3.67 0.47
N ILE A 195 11.85 -2.76 1.45
CA ILE A 195 11.67 -1.33 1.18
C ILE A 195 12.81 -0.78 0.31
N LEU A 196 14.07 -1.17 0.58
CA LEU A 196 15.23 -0.75 -0.20
C LEU A 196 15.19 -1.31 -1.62
N ILE A 197 14.84 -2.58 -1.81
CA ILE A 197 14.69 -3.21 -3.13
C ILE A 197 13.67 -2.45 -3.96
N PHE A 198 12.49 -2.16 -3.42
CA PHE A 198 11.49 -1.36 -4.12
C PHE A 198 11.96 0.07 -4.38
N GLY A 199 12.69 0.69 -3.44
CA GLY A 199 13.28 2.01 -3.63
C GLY A 199 14.26 2.06 -4.80
N VAL A 200 15.18 1.08 -4.89
CA VAL A 200 16.11 0.94 -6.01
C VAL A 200 15.34 0.68 -7.30
N TYR A 201 14.40 -0.27 -7.29
CA TYR A 201 13.61 -0.62 -8.46
C TYR A 201 12.86 0.59 -9.03
N PHE A 202 12.14 1.34 -8.20
CA PHE A 202 11.39 2.51 -8.68
C PHE A 202 12.31 3.61 -9.18
N LEU A 203 13.44 3.84 -8.51
CA LEU A 203 14.40 4.86 -8.92
C LEU A 203 15.03 4.50 -10.28
N THR A 204 15.54 3.27 -10.42
CA THR A 204 16.23 2.83 -11.64
C THR A 204 15.28 2.71 -12.82
N SER A 205 14.10 2.11 -12.65
CA SER A 205 13.10 2.00 -13.71
C SER A 205 12.64 3.37 -14.19
N SER A 206 12.41 4.31 -13.29
CA SER A 206 11.95 5.66 -13.62
C SER A 206 13.04 6.49 -14.32
N ILE A 207 14.31 6.38 -13.91
CA ILE A 207 15.43 7.02 -14.61
C ILE A 207 15.57 6.45 -16.01
N TRP A 208 15.43 5.15 -16.18
CA TRP A 208 15.48 4.50 -17.48
C TRP A 208 14.37 5.02 -18.40
N THR A 209 13.14 5.15 -17.90
CA THR A 209 11.99 5.67 -18.65
C THR A 209 12.22 7.12 -19.15
N ILE A 210 12.91 7.96 -18.38
CA ILE A 210 13.19 9.35 -18.80
C ILE A 210 14.37 9.41 -19.79
N ALA A 211 15.30 8.45 -19.71
CA ALA A 211 16.51 8.44 -20.54
C ALA A 211 16.31 7.77 -21.92
N ALA A 212 15.22 6.98 -22.08
CA ALA A 212 14.86 6.30 -23.33
C ALA A 212 14.05 7.19 -24.25
#